data_c7c070db85b85f4843ab2142f16abf93
#
_entry.id   c7c070db85b85f4843ab2142f16abf93
#
_cell.length_a   1.000
_cell.length_b   1.000
_cell.length_c   1.000
_cell.angle_alpha   90.00
_cell.angle_beta   90.00
_cell.angle_gamma   90.00
#
_symmetry.space_group_name_H-M   'P 1'
#
loop_
_entity.id
_entity.type
_entity.pdbx_description
1 polymer ?
#
loop_
_entity_poly.entity_id
_entity_poly.type
_entity_poly.pdbx_seq_one_letter_code
_entity_poly.pdbx_strand_id
1 'polypeptide(L)'
;MSVPTIDWDLALIQKYNYSGPRYTSYPTALEFSDAFGDSHFQQAVARYPDRPLSLYVHIPFCHKLCYFCGCNKIVTRQQHKADQYLDAREQEILHRAPQFAGRHVSQLHWGGGTPTYLNKAQISRLMNLLRNNFRFDADAEISIEVDPREIELDVLDHLRSEGFNRLSMGVQDFNKEVQRLVNREQDEAFIFALLNHAREIGFTSTNIDLIYGLPKQTPESFAYTLKRVAELNPDRLSVFNYAHLPTLFAAQRKIKDADLPSAQQKLDILQETITSLTETGYQFIGMDHFARPDDELAIAQREGVLHRNFQGYTTQGDTDLLGMGVSAISMIGDCYAQNQKELKHYYQQVDATGNALWRGIALTRDDCIRRDVIKALICNFRLDFSEVEAQWDLQFNDYFAEDLKLLAPLAKDGLVDVTESAIEVTPKGRLLIRNICMCFDAYLRQKARLQQFSRVI
;
A
#
# COMPACT_ATOMS: atom_id res chain seq x y z
N MET A 1 -6.03 22.43 14.46
CA MET A 1 -6.90 21.27 14.77
C MET A 1 -6.12 20.30 15.63
N SER A 2 -6.74 19.62 16.61
CA SER A 2 -6.06 18.64 17.46
C SER A 2 -5.67 17.42 16.63
N VAL A 3 -4.50 16.82 16.93
CA VAL A 3 -4.06 15.55 16.31
C VAL A 3 -5.12 14.48 16.60
N PRO A 4 -5.54 13.73 15.58
CA PRO A 4 -6.53 12.67 15.77
C PRO A 4 -6.02 11.59 16.75
N THR A 5 -6.78 11.33 17.81
CA THR A 5 -6.44 10.35 18.84
C THR A 5 -7.04 8.98 18.54
N ILE A 6 -6.42 7.92 19.07
CA ILE A 6 -6.97 6.57 19.16
C ILE A 6 -7.37 6.31 20.59
N ASP A 7 -8.56 5.75 20.79
CA ASP A 7 -9.02 5.24 22.08
C ASP A 7 -9.00 3.71 22.06
N TRP A 8 -8.16 3.10 22.91
CA TRP A 8 -7.96 1.65 22.98
C TRP A 8 -9.05 1.00 23.82
N ASP A 9 -9.92 0.22 23.18
CA ASP A 9 -10.97 -0.56 23.84
C ASP A 9 -10.81 -2.05 23.49
N LEU A 10 -10.17 -2.80 24.38
CA LEU A 10 -9.86 -4.21 24.17
C LEU A 10 -11.12 -5.07 23.93
N ALA A 11 -12.22 -4.77 24.61
CA ALA A 11 -13.46 -5.53 24.47
C ALA A 11 -14.07 -5.35 23.06
N LEU A 12 -14.07 -4.11 22.55
CA LEU A 12 -14.51 -3.83 21.18
C LEU A 12 -13.58 -4.43 20.15
N ILE A 13 -12.26 -4.31 20.36
CA ILE A 13 -11.26 -4.94 19.47
C ILE A 13 -11.50 -6.45 19.39
N GLN A 14 -11.67 -7.14 20.51
CA GLN A 14 -11.94 -8.59 20.53
C GLN A 14 -13.28 -8.94 19.85
N LYS A 15 -14.31 -8.13 20.08
CA LYS A 15 -15.65 -8.31 19.46
C LYS A 15 -15.61 -8.22 17.95
N TYR A 16 -14.83 -7.29 17.40
CA TYR A 16 -14.79 -6.96 15.97
C TYR A 16 -13.55 -7.49 15.23
N ASN A 17 -12.65 -8.23 15.89
CA ASN A 17 -11.46 -8.80 15.26
C ASN A 17 -11.79 -10.06 14.44
N TYR A 18 -12.54 -9.90 13.38
CA TYR A 18 -12.81 -10.94 12.39
C TYR A 18 -12.14 -10.60 11.05
N SER A 19 -12.20 -11.52 10.08
CA SER A 19 -11.56 -11.33 8.77
C SER A 19 -12.32 -10.32 7.91
N GLY A 20 -11.61 -9.46 7.22
CA GLY A 20 -12.19 -8.47 6.33
C GLY A 20 -11.20 -7.91 5.31
N PRO A 21 -11.69 -7.30 4.21
CA PRO A 21 -10.84 -6.67 3.19
C PRO A 21 -9.98 -5.54 3.76
N ARG A 22 -8.83 -5.31 3.16
CA ARG A 22 -7.97 -4.15 3.51
C ARG A 22 -8.34 -2.88 2.76
N TYR A 23 -9.25 -2.97 1.79
CA TYR A 23 -9.73 -1.86 0.97
C TYR A 23 -8.61 -1.00 0.38
N THR A 24 -7.60 -1.63 -0.19
CA THR A 24 -6.66 -0.98 -1.11
C THR A 24 -7.35 -0.61 -2.44
N SER A 25 -8.48 -1.22 -2.69
CA SER A 25 -9.47 -0.91 -3.75
C SER A 25 -10.86 -1.37 -3.33
N TYR A 26 -11.87 -0.81 -3.95
CA TYR A 26 -13.24 -1.33 -3.97
C TYR A 26 -13.80 -1.24 -5.39
N PRO A 27 -14.30 -2.34 -5.97
CA PRO A 27 -14.23 -3.73 -5.48
C PRO A 27 -12.79 -4.23 -5.26
N THR A 28 -12.64 -5.29 -4.44
CA THR A 28 -11.32 -5.87 -4.18
C THR A 28 -10.81 -6.69 -5.37
N ALA A 29 -9.50 -6.97 -5.42
CA ALA A 29 -8.90 -7.78 -6.49
C ALA A 29 -9.43 -9.23 -6.58
N LEU A 30 -10.23 -9.69 -5.61
CA LEU A 30 -10.96 -10.96 -5.68
C LEU A 30 -12.09 -10.96 -6.72
N GLU A 31 -12.56 -9.79 -7.10
CA GLU A 31 -13.61 -9.60 -8.10
C GLU A 31 -13.08 -9.46 -9.54
N PHE A 32 -11.76 -9.44 -9.72
CA PHE A 32 -11.15 -9.35 -11.04
C PHE A 32 -11.41 -10.62 -11.86
N SER A 33 -11.81 -10.43 -13.12
CA SER A 33 -12.16 -11.48 -14.07
C SER A 33 -11.27 -11.42 -15.31
N ASP A 34 -11.01 -12.56 -15.92
CA ASP A 34 -10.34 -12.71 -17.22
C ASP A 34 -11.23 -12.30 -18.42
N ALA A 35 -12.53 -12.08 -18.18
CA ALA A 35 -13.42 -11.44 -19.16
C ALA A 35 -13.09 -9.97 -19.43
N PHE A 36 -12.32 -9.32 -18.53
CA PHE A 36 -11.82 -7.96 -18.73
C PHE A 36 -10.59 -7.99 -19.64
N GLY A 37 -10.67 -7.31 -20.78
CA GLY A 37 -9.61 -7.27 -21.77
C GLY A 37 -9.13 -5.84 -22.10
N ASP A 38 -8.18 -5.76 -23.03
CA ASP A 38 -7.52 -4.50 -23.39
C ASP A 38 -8.50 -3.44 -23.96
N SER A 39 -9.57 -3.85 -24.62
CA SER A 39 -10.63 -2.93 -25.09
C SER A 39 -11.32 -2.19 -23.93
N HIS A 40 -11.58 -2.86 -22.81
CA HIS A 40 -12.14 -2.21 -21.62
C HIS A 40 -11.17 -1.20 -21.02
N PHE A 41 -9.88 -1.57 -20.98
CA PHE A 41 -8.82 -0.69 -20.48
C PHE A 41 -8.71 0.58 -21.33
N GLN A 42 -8.63 0.43 -22.66
CA GLN A 42 -8.54 1.56 -23.61
C GLN A 42 -9.76 2.48 -23.53
N GLN A 43 -10.98 1.92 -23.39
CA GLN A 43 -12.19 2.71 -23.18
C GLN A 43 -12.13 3.55 -21.90
N ALA A 44 -11.63 2.99 -20.79
CA ALA A 44 -11.46 3.73 -19.55
C ALA A 44 -10.40 4.85 -19.69
N VAL A 45 -9.28 4.59 -20.35
CA VAL A 45 -8.27 5.62 -20.66
C VAL A 45 -8.86 6.77 -21.47
N ALA A 46 -9.62 6.46 -22.52
CA ALA A 46 -10.24 7.46 -23.41
C ALA A 46 -11.32 8.30 -22.72
N ARG A 47 -12.00 7.74 -21.69
CA ARG A 47 -13.05 8.43 -20.94
C ARG A 47 -12.53 9.53 -20.03
N TYR A 48 -11.28 9.40 -19.56
CA TYR A 48 -10.66 10.35 -18.62
C TYR A 48 -9.30 10.86 -19.12
N PRO A 49 -9.27 11.57 -20.27
CA PRO A 49 -8.02 11.91 -20.97
C PRO A 49 -7.14 12.92 -20.22
N ASP A 50 -7.73 13.74 -19.35
CA ASP A 50 -7.03 14.88 -18.71
C ASP A 50 -6.48 14.55 -17.32
N ARG A 51 -6.74 13.33 -16.80
CA ARG A 51 -6.26 12.96 -15.46
C ARG A 51 -4.74 12.80 -15.46
N PRO A 52 -4.03 13.33 -14.44
CA PRO A 52 -2.61 13.06 -14.26
C PRO A 52 -2.35 11.57 -14.05
N LEU A 53 -1.09 11.16 -14.18
CA LEU A 53 -0.66 9.79 -13.99
C LEU A 53 0.18 9.63 -12.73
N SER A 54 -0.10 8.56 -11.99
CA SER A 54 0.82 7.90 -11.07
C SER A 54 1.33 6.64 -11.74
N LEU A 55 2.64 6.45 -11.83
CA LEU A 55 3.24 5.25 -12.40
C LEU A 55 3.71 4.32 -11.28
N TYR A 56 3.41 3.03 -11.40
CA TYR A 56 3.97 1.99 -10.56
C TYR A 56 4.82 1.04 -11.39
N VAL A 57 6.05 0.82 -10.97
CA VAL A 57 6.98 -0.12 -11.61
C VAL A 57 7.30 -1.26 -10.66
N HIS A 58 6.88 -2.47 -11.03
CA HIS A 58 7.18 -3.67 -10.27
C HIS A 58 8.50 -4.28 -10.69
N ILE A 59 9.46 -4.40 -9.75
CA ILE A 59 10.72 -5.11 -9.94
C ILE A 59 10.68 -6.38 -9.10
N PRO A 60 10.55 -7.59 -9.70
CA PRO A 60 10.24 -8.80 -8.94
C PRO A 60 11.47 -9.45 -8.27
N PHE A 61 12.67 -8.93 -8.46
CA PHE A 61 13.89 -9.62 -8.03
C PHE A 61 14.31 -9.29 -6.61
N CYS A 62 14.87 -10.31 -5.91
CA CYS A 62 15.53 -10.18 -4.61
C CYS A 62 16.80 -11.05 -4.61
N HIS A 63 17.85 -10.63 -3.91
CA HIS A 63 19.06 -11.44 -3.70
C HIS A 63 18.86 -12.51 -2.63
N LYS A 64 18.04 -12.23 -1.61
CA LYS A 64 17.80 -13.09 -0.44
C LYS A 64 16.31 -13.30 -0.19
N LEU A 65 15.96 -14.49 0.30
CA LEU A 65 14.59 -14.83 0.66
C LEU A 65 14.30 -14.47 2.12
N CYS A 66 13.39 -13.53 2.36
CA CYS A 66 12.81 -13.30 3.68
C CYS A 66 11.68 -14.30 3.92
N TYR A 67 11.68 -14.97 5.09
CA TYR A 67 10.72 -16.06 5.33
C TYR A 67 9.28 -15.58 5.53
N PHE A 68 9.08 -14.36 6.00
CA PHE A 68 7.75 -13.76 6.18
C PHE A 68 7.09 -13.30 4.87
N CYS A 69 7.85 -13.10 3.80
CA CYS A 69 7.45 -12.31 2.65
C CYS A 69 6.39 -12.97 1.78
N GLY A 70 5.26 -12.26 1.57
CA GLY A 70 4.16 -12.62 0.68
C GLY A 70 4.16 -11.91 -0.68
N CYS A 71 5.18 -11.09 -1.00
CA CYS A 71 5.25 -10.36 -2.26
C CYS A 71 5.43 -11.29 -3.47
N ASN A 72 5.02 -10.82 -4.65
CA ASN A 72 5.36 -11.47 -5.91
C ASN A 72 6.84 -11.21 -6.23
N LYS A 73 7.69 -12.18 -5.92
CA LYS A 73 9.13 -12.04 -6.01
C LYS A 73 9.83 -13.27 -6.56
N ILE A 74 11.01 -13.05 -7.09
CA ILE A 74 11.92 -14.06 -7.62
C ILE A 74 13.28 -13.89 -6.95
N VAL A 75 13.68 -14.87 -6.14
CA VAL A 75 14.99 -14.85 -5.51
C VAL A 75 16.02 -15.42 -6.47
N THR A 76 16.99 -14.60 -6.85
CA THR A 76 18.05 -14.97 -7.79
C THR A 76 19.28 -14.10 -7.59
N ARG A 77 20.46 -14.63 -7.96
CA ARG A 77 21.73 -13.88 -8.04
C ARG A 77 22.18 -13.68 -9.49
N GLN A 78 21.37 -14.07 -10.45
CA GLN A 78 21.67 -14.00 -11.88
C GLN A 78 21.26 -12.63 -12.43
N GLN A 79 22.20 -11.68 -12.44
CA GLN A 79 21.95 -10.29 -12.82
C GLN A 79 21.40 -10.14 -14.25
N HIS A 80 21.80 -11.03 -15.18
CA HIS A 80 21.29 -11.01 -16.56
C HIS A 80 19.78 -11.19 -16.67
N LYS A 81 19.12 -11.76 -15.65
CA LYS A 81 17.64 -11.85 -15.62
C LYS A 81 16.98 -10.48 -15.49
N ALA A 82 17.67 -9.52 -14.89
CA ALA A 82 17.20 -8.14 -14.87
C ALA A 82 17.22 -7.53 -16.28
N ASP A 83 18.26 -7.79 -17.07
CA ASP A 83 18.32 -7.29 -18.47
C ASP A 83 17.18 -7.85 -19.30
N GLN A 84 16.97 -9.16 -19.25
CA GLN A 84 15.82 -9.79 -19.91
C GLN A 84 14.48 -9.18 -19.48
N TYR A 85 14.34 -8.89 -18.17
CA TYR A 85 13.13 -8.26 -17.66
C TYR A 85 12.97 -6.83 -18.17
N LEU A 86 14.06 -6.07 -18.24
CA LEU A 86 14.04 -4.71 -18.78
C LEU A 86 13.73 -4.69 -20.29
N ASP A 87 14.17 -5.70 -21.07
CA ASP A 87 13.79 -5.83 -22.47
C ASP A 87 12.27 -6.00 -22.64
N ALA A 88 11.65 -6.86 -21.83
CA ALA A 88 10.20 -7.01 -21.81
C ALA A 88 9.48 -5.75 -21.30
N ARG A 89 10.06 -5.06 -20.30
CA ARG A 89 9.54 -3.78 -19.80
C ARG A 89 9.52 -2.70 -20.88
N GLU A 90 10.57 -2.62 -21.68
CA GLU A 90 10.65 -1.70 -22.80
C GLU A 90 9.48 -1.91 -23.77
N GLN A 91 9.20 -3.15 -24.16
CA GLN A 91 8.07 -3.47 -25.04
C GLN A 91 6.72 -3.07 -24.40
N GLU A 92 6.52 -3.37 -23.11
CA GLU A 92 5.28 -3.00 -22.40
C GLU A 92 5.12 -1.47 -22.30
N ILE A 93 6.20 -0.73 -22.01
CA ILE A 93 6.17 0.73 -21.94
C ILE A 93 5.84 1.33 -23.31
N LEU A 94 6.50 0.86 -24.37
CA LEU A 94 6.26 1.32 -25.75
C LEU A 94 4.83 1.04 -26.22
N HIS A 95 4.22 -0.06 -25.76
CA HIS A 95 2.82 -0.37 -26.04
C HIS A 95 1.85 0.53 -25.27
N ARG A 96 2.15 0.81 -23.98
CA ARG A 96 1.23 1.53 -23.09
C ARG A 96 1.33 3.05 -23.19
N ALA A 97 2.54 3.60 -23.29
CA ALA A 97 2.76 5.04 -23.23
C ALA A 97 1.96 5.85 -24.28
N PRO A 98 1.81 5.41 -25.54
CA PRO A 98 1.00 6.14 -26.52
C PRO A 98 -0.47 6.31 -26.12
N GLN A 99 -1.02 5.41 -25.30
CA GLN A 99 -2.41 5.48 -24.82
C GLN A 99 -2.62 6.65 -23.83
N PHE A 100 -1.54 7.14 -23.23
CA PHE A 100 -1.52 8.24 -22.26
C PHE A 100 -0.83 9.50 -22.79
N ALA A 101 -0.70 9.61 -24.11
CA ALA A 101 -0.09 10.78 -24.75
C ALA A 101 -0.77 12.07 -24.33
N GLY A 102 0.04 13.08 -23.96
CA GLY A 102 -0.46 14.38 -23.49
C GLY A 102 -0.71 14.47 -21.97
N ARG A 103 -0.81 13.34 -21.27
CA ARG A 103 -0.97 13.32 -19.81
C ARG A 103 0.40 13.49 -19.12
N HIS A 104 0.42 14.13 -17.96
CA HIS A 104 1.63 14.35 -17.18
C HIS A 104 1.71 13.40 -15.99
N VAL A 105 2.92 13.02 -15.59
CA VAL A 105 3.20 12.13 -14.46
C VAL A 105 3.53 12.97 -13.24
N SER A 106 2.65 12.94 -12.24
CA SER A 106 2.86 13.60 -10.95
C SER A 106 3.53 12.68 -9.91
N GLN A 107 3.47 11.36 -10.12
CA GLN A 107 4.02 10.39 -9.18
C GLN A 107 4.60 9.16 -9.90
N LEU A 108 5.75 8.68 -9.42
CA LEU A 108 6.36 7.40 -9.80
C LEU A 108 6.76 6.62 -8.55
N HIS A 109 6.41 5.34 -8.49
CA HIS A 109 6.86 4.44 -7.42
C HIS A 109 7.47 3.16 -7.97
N TRP A 110 8.67 2.80 -7.50
CA TRP A 110 9.31 1.52 -7.77
C TRP A 110 9.22 0.63 -6.54
N GLY A 111 8.60 -0.54 -6.69
CA GLY A 111 8.42 -1.50 -5.61
C GLY A 111 8.47 -2.95 -6.09
N GLY A 112 8.03 -3.85 -5.20
CA GLY A 112 7.80 -5.26 -5.53
C GLY A 112 8.63 -6.26 -4.75
N GLY A 113 9.72 -6.77 -5.34
CA GLY A 113 10.74 -7.57 -4.65
C GLY A 113 11.74 -6.64 -3.95
N THR A 114 12.77 -6.22 -4.69
CA THR A 114 13.75 -5.22 -4.26
C THR A 114 14.20 -4.44 -5.49
N PRO A 115 13.71 -3.22 -5.71
CA PRO A 115 14.08 -2.44 -6.91
C PRO A 115 15.59 -2.19 -7.05
N THR A 116 16.31 -2.05 -5.94
CA THR A 116 17.78 -1.93 -5.92
C THR A 116 18.51 -3.23 -6.18
N TYR A 117 17.82 -4.30 -6.58
CA TYR A 117 18.42 -5.44 -7.27
C TYR A 117 19.03 -5.02 -8.61
N LEU A 118 18.45 -4.02 -9.27
CA LEU A 118 18.98 -3.40 -10.47
C LEU A 118 20.29 -2.67 -10.15
N ASN A 119 21.31 -2.88 -10.97
CA ASN A 119 22.53 -2.08 -10.89
C ASN A 119 22.30 -0.65 -11.43
N LYS A 120 23.27 0.25 -11.20
CA LYS A 120 23.17 1.67 -11.61
C LYS A 120 22.85 1.85 -13.09
N ALA A 121 23.48 1.08 -13.98
CA ALA A 121 23.23 1.16 -15.42
C ALA A 121 21.80 0.74 -15.79
N GLN A 122 21.28 -0.31 -15.14
CA GLN A 122 19.92 -0.80 -15.32
C GLN A 122 18.89 0.19 -14.76
N ILE A 123 19.18 0.83 -13.61
CA ILE A 123 18.36 1.91 -13.05
C ILE A 123 18.28 3.07 -14.04
N SER A 124 19.41 3.57 -14.55
CA SER A 124 19.44 4.64 -15.54
C SER A 124 18.72 4.26 -16.84
N ARG A 125 18.91 3.01 -17.33
CA ARG A 125 18.19 2.51 -18.51
C ARG A 125 16.67 2.64 -18.33
N LEU A 126 16.13 2.15 -17.21
CA LEU A 126 14.70 2.17 -16.98
C LEU A 126 14.16 3.60 -16.76
N MET A 127 14.89 4.45 -16.02
CA MET A 127 14.48 5.85 -15.83
C MET A 127 14.49 6.63 -17.14
N ASN A 128 15.50 6.45 -18.00
CA ASN A 128 15.54 7.07 -19.32
C ASN A 128 14.39 6.58 -20.21
N LEU A 129 14.07 5.29 -20.18
CA LEU A 129 12.95 4.72 -20.90
C LEU A 129 11.62 5.36 -20.45
N LEU A 130 11.39 5.52 -19.16
CA LEU A 130 10.19 6.17 -18.63
C LEU A 130 10.13 7.65 -19.03
N ARG A 131 11.23 8.40 -18.89
CA ARG A 131 11.27 9.84 -19.27
C ARG A 131 11.11 10.09 -20.76
N ASN A 132 11.59 9.19 -21.61
CA ASN A 132 11.44 9.33 -23.05
C ASN A 132 10.01 9.06 -23.53
N ASN A 133 9.20 8.34 -22.74
CA ASN A 133 7.86 7.92 -23.13
C ASN A 133 6.74 8.59 -22.34
N PHE A 134 7.04 9.17 -21.16
CA PHE A 134 6.07 9.88 -20.32
C PHE A 134 6.58 11.28 -19.98
N ARG A 135 5.67 12.23 -19.90
CA ARG A 135 5.97 13.60 -19.49
C ARG A 135 5.88 13.72 -17.97
N PHE A 136 7.01 13.89 -17.29
CA PHE A 136 7.06 14.10 -15.85
C PHE A 136 6.87 15.57 -15.49
N ASP A 137 6.17 15.83 -14.39
CA ASP A 137 6.16 17.15 -13.74
C ASP A 137 7.53 17.43 -13.12
N ALA A 138 7.88 18.72 -13.03
CA ALA A 138 9.17 19.12 -12.47
C ALA A 138 9.30 18.80 -10.96
N ASP A 139 8.17 18.74 -10.27
CA ASP A 139 8.01 18.44 -8.83
C ASP A 139 7.40 17.06 -8.57
N ALA A 140 7.42 16.17 -9.56
CA ALA A 140 6.90 14.83 -9.41
C ALA A 140 7.49 14.10 -8.20
N GLU A 141 6.63 13.37 -7.48
CA GLU A 141 7.07 12.46 -6.42
C GLU A 141 7.66 11.20 -7.03
N ILE A 142 8.94 10.95 -6.81
CA ILE A 142 9.63 9.77 -7.33
C ILE A 142 10.17 8.95 -6.16
N SER A 143 9.54 7.82 -5.89
CA SER A 143 9.79 6.99 -4.71
C SER A 143 10.31 5.60 -5.06
N ILE A 144 11.10 5.01 -4.17
CA ILE A 144 11.68 3.68 -4.33
C ILE A 144 11.71 2.92 -3.00
N GLU A 145 11.39 1.62 -3.06
CA GLU A 145 11.61 0.68 -1.96
C GLU A 145 13.04 0.15 -1.99
N VAL A 146 13.71 0.12 -0.83
CA VAL A 146 15.06 -0.43 -0.70
C VAL A 146 15.14 -1.47 0.41
N ASP A 147 16.02 -2.45 0.19
CA ASP A 147 16.45 -3.39 1.23
C ASP A 147 17.82 -2.94 1.76
N PRO A 148 17.94 -2.54 3.04
CA PRO A 148 19.19 -2.01 3.58
C PRO A 148 20.34 -3.03 3.62
N ARG A 149 20.07 -4.32 3.39
CA ARG A 149 21.09 -5.38 3.34
C ARG A 149 21.84 -5.46 2.01
N GLU A 150 21.28 -4.87 0.96
CA GLU A 150 21.68 -5.10 -0.44
C GLU A 150 21.89 -3.77 -1.18
N ILE A 151 22.22 -2.71 -0.45
CA ILE A 151 22.47 -1.38 -1.00
C ILE A 151 23.72 -0.78 -0.38
N GLU A 152 24.44 0.04 -1.14
CA GLU A 152 25.57 0.86 -0.69
C GLU A 152 25.20 2.34 -0.78
N LEU A 153 25.89 3.22 -0.03
CA LEU A 153 25.55 4.66 0.01
C LEU A 153 25.65 5.31 -1.37
N ASP A 154 26.61 4.91 -2.19
CA ASP A 154 26.80 5.44 -3.55
C ASP A 154 25.66 5.06 -4.51
N VAL A 155 24.87 4.04 -4.19
CA VAL A 155 23.62 3.73 -4.91
C VAL A 155 22.56 4.77 -4.58
N LEU A 156 22.47 5.27 -3.33
CA LEU A 156 21.57 6.38 -3.00
C LEU A 156 21.93 7.66 -3.76
N ASP A 157 23.24 7.97 -3.87
CA ASP A 157 23.70 9.11 -4.68
C ASP A 157 23.23 8.98 -6.13
N HIS A 158 23.36 7.78 -6.68
CA HIS A 158 22.89 7.50 -8.04
C HIS A 158 21.35 7.63 -8.17
N LEU A 159 20.59 7.06 -7.23
CA LEU A 159 19.13 7.20 -7.21
C LEU A 159 18.73 8.67 -7.14
N ARG A 160 19.42 9.47 -6.30
CA ARG A 160 19.15 10.90 -6.20
C ARG A 160 19.45 11.63 -7.50
N SER A 161 20.54 11.29 -8.18
CA SER A 161 20.89 11.83 -9.50
C SER A 161 19.88 11.46 -10.58
N GLU A 162 19.24 10.29 -10.46
CA GLU A 162 18.10 9.85 -11.29
C GLU A 162 16.75 10.45 -10.88
N GLY A 163 16.74 11.41 -9.94
CA GLY A 163 15.56 12.17 -9.55
C GLY A 163 14.70 11.54 -8.47
N PHE A 164 15.08 10.39 -7.90
CA PHE A 164 14.35 9.86 -6.75
C PHE A 164 14.43 10.83 -5.57
N ASN A 165 13.30 11.13 -4.96
CA ASN A 165 13.17 12.09 -3.87
C ASN A 165 12.48 11.55 -2.63
N ARG A 166 11.98 10.30 -2.67
CA ARG A 166 11.36 9.61 -1.54
C ARG A 166 11.93 8.20 -1.41
N LEU A 167 12.22 7.78 -0.17
CA LEU A 167 12.83 6.50 0.15
C LEU A 167 11.92 5.70 1.10
N SER A 168 11.59 4.45 0.75
CA SER A 168 10.97 3.50 1.66
C SER A 168 11.95 2.37 1.99
N MET A 169 12.20 2.13 3.27
CA MET A 169 13.17 1.15 3.73
C MET A 169 12.51 0.05 4.56
N GLY A 170 12.63 -1.19 4.09
CA GLY A 170 12.15 -2.35 4.84
C GLY A 170 13.11 -2.74 5.96
N VAL A 171 12.87 -2.29 7.19
CA VAL A 171 13.65 -2.66 8.38
C VAL A 171 13.04 -3.87 9.08
N GLN A 172 11.74 -3.90 9.23
CA GLN A 172 10.89 -4.93 9.83
C GLN A 172 11.04 -5.06 11.35
N ASP A 173 12.23 -5.27 11.89
CA ASP A 173 12.55 -5.36 13.30
C ASP A 173 14.05 -5.12 13.53
N PHE A 174 14.44 -4.53 14.66
CA PHE A 174 15.84 -4.36 15.07
C PHE A 174 16.35 -5.51 15.96
N ASN A 175 15.47 -6.36 16.49
CA ASN A 175 15.87 -7.49 17.33
C ASN A 175 16.62 -8.55 16.48
N LYS A 176 17.85 -8.88 16.89
CA LYS A 176 18.73 -9.82 16.15
C LYS A 176 18.22 -11.24 16.08
N GLU A 177 17.53 -11.72 17.13
CA GLU A 177 16.92 -13.06 17.14
C GLU A 177 15.77 -13.13 16.14
N VAL A 178 14.88 -12.14 16.15
CA VAL A 178 13.79 -12.02 15.17
C VAL A 178 14.32 -11.97 13.74
N GLN A 179 15.31 -11.10 13.47
CA GLN A 179 15.95 -10.98 12.16
C GLN A 179 16.49 -12.32 11.66
N ARG A 180 17.19 -13.07 12.52
CA ARG A 180 17.75 -14.39 12.19
C ARG A 180 16.64 -15.38 11.85
N LEU A 181 15.56 -15.45 12.64
CA LEU A 181 14.46 -16.39 12.46
C LEU A 181 13.69 -16.14 11.15
N VAL A 182 13.66 -14.90 10.68
CA VAL A 182 13.00 -14.54 9.42
C VAL A 182 13.96 -14.40 8.23
N ASN A 183 15.24 -14.79 8.41
CA ASN A 183 16.32 -14.67 7.41
C ASN A 183 16.49 -13.23 6.88
N ARG A 184 16.50 -12.26 7.82
CA ARG A 184 16.66 -10.83 7.49
C ARG A 184 17.61 -10.15 8.47
N GLU A 185 18.80 -10.71 8.67
CA GLU A 185 19.86 -10.07 9.45
C GLU A 185 20.38 -8.83 8.72
N GLN A 186 20.48 -7.74 9.43
CA GLN A 186 20.90 -6.44 8.90
C GLN A 186 21.74 -5.67 9.93
N ASP A 187 22.59 -4.79 9.46
CA ASP A 187 23.42 -3.93 10.29
C ASP A 187 22.66 -2.69 10.70
N GLU A 188 22.44 -2.53 11.99
CA GLU A 188 21.72 -1.39 12.56
C GLU A 188 22.48 -0.07 12.31
N ALA A 189 23.81 -0.05 12.51
CA ALA A 189 24.60 1.16 12.28
C ALA A 189 24.53 1.61 10.81
N PHE A 190 24.51 0.64 9.88
CA PHE A 190 24.35 0.94 8.46
C PHE A 190 22.96 1.50 8.13
N ILE A 191 21.88 1.00 8.77
CA ILE A 191 20.53 1.56 8.59
C ILE A 191 20.50 3.05 8.98
N PHE A 192 21.14 3.41 10.12
CA PHE A 192 21.26 4.80 10.54
C PHE A 192 22.06 5.64 9.55
N ALA A 193 23.20 5.12 9.09
CA ALA A 193 24.03 5.79 8.10
C ALA A 193 23.27 6.01 6.78
N LEU A 194 22.54 5.00 6.31
CA LEU A 194 21.74 5.04 5.08
C LEU A 194 20.67 6.14 5.14
N LEU A 195 19.92 6.21 6.25
CA LEU A 195 18.85 7.19 6.41
C LEU A 195 19.40 8.62 6.54
N ASN A 196 20.49 8.80 7.30
CA ASN A 196 21.14 10.09 7.43
C ASN A 196 21.69 10.56 6.07
N HIS A 197 22.37 9.68 5.35
CA HIS A 197 22.89 9.99 4.01
C HIS A 197 21.76 10.38 3.04
N ALA A 198 20.63 9.65 3.05
CA ALA A 198 19.48 9.99 2.23
C ALA A 198 18.99 11.44 2.49
N ARG A 199 18.93 11.86 3.75
CA ARG A 199 18.58 13.25 4.13
C ARG A 199 19.61 14.26 3.66
N GLU A 200 20.89 13.97 3.86
CA GLU A 200 22.00 14.86 3.46
C GLU A 200 22.02 15.11 1.96
N ILE A 201 21.73 14.10 1.13
CA ILE A 201 21.72 14.24 -0.33
C ILE A 201 20.36 14.75 -0.88
N GLY A 202 19.38 15.02 0.01
CA GLY A 202 18.14 15.70 -0.35
C GLY A 202 16.96 14.82 -0.73
N PHE A 203 16.85 13.62 -0.17
CA PHE A 203 15.56 12.92 -0.13
C PHE A 203 14.60 13.69 0.78
N THR A 204 13.41 14.01 0.29
CA THR A 204 12.44 14.88 0.95
C THR A 204 11.51 14.13 1.90
N SER A 205 11.39 12.80 1.76
CA SER A 205 10.59 11.96 2.65
C SER A 205 11.19 10.57 2.77
N THR A 206 11.18 10.05 3.98
CA THR A 206 11.68 8.72 4.34
C THR A 206 10.61 7.92 5.05
N ASN A 207 10.37 6.68 4.61
CA ASN A 207 9.48 5.74 5.26
C ASN A 207 10.27 4.52 5.77
N ILE A 208 9.88 4.01 6.93
CA ILE A 208 10.37 2.74 7.47
C ILE A 208 9.21 1.75 7.60
N ASP A 209 9.38 0.57 7.04
CA ASP A 209 8.45 -0.53 7.21
C ASP A 209 8.88 -1.42 8.37
N LEU A 210 7.95 -1.66 9.30
CA LEU A 210 8.07 -2.59 10.42
C LEU A 210 7.02 -3.70 10.29
N ILE A 211 7.30 -4.83 10.92
CA ILE A 211 6.33 -5.95 11.01
C ILE A 211 6.24 -6.42 12.45
N TYR A 212 5.03 -6.36 13.03
CA TYR A 212 4.78 -7.00 14.31
C TYR A 212 4.07 -8.36 14.15
N GLY A 213 4.23 -9.23 15.13
CA GLY A 213 3.73 -10.60 15.10
C GLY A 213 4.71 -11.60 14.45
N LEU A 214 5.96 -11.21 14.22
CA LEU A 214 7.03 -12.10 13.77
C LEU A 214 7.47 -13.10 14.87
N PRO A 215 8.16 -14.22 14.53
CA PRO A 215 8.56 -15.22 15.51
C PRO A 215 9.45 -14.62 16.61
N LYS A 216 9.17 -15.03 17.86
CA LYS A 216 9.87 -14.60 19.09
C LYS A 216 9.74 -13.11 19.44
N GLN A 217 8.90 -12.36 18.75
CA GLN A 217 8.58 -11.02 19.21
C GLN A 217 7.76 -11.05 20.52
N THR A 218 8.08 -10.12 21.41
CA THR A 218 7.32 -9.81 22.63
C THR A 218 7.10 -8.30 22.69
N PRO A 219 6.19 -7.78 23.53
CA PRO A 219 6.06 -6.34 23.75
C PRO A 219 7.41 -5.67 24.08
N GLU A 220 8.19 -6.28 24.97
CA GLU A 220 9.49 -5.75 25.42
C GLU A 220 10.52 -5.73 24.27
N SER A 221 10.56 -6.80 23.44
CA SER A 221 11.50 -6.86 22.32
C SER A 221 11.14 -5.85 21.22
N PHE A 222 9.85 -5.64 20.99
CA PHE A 222 9.37 -4.67 20.00
C PHE A 222 9.48 -3.22 20.50
N ALA A 223 9.38 -2.98 21.81
CA ALA A 223 9.66 -1.68 22.40
C ALA A 223 11.09 -1.20 22.12
N TYR A 224 12.08 -2.12 22.08
CA TYR A 224 13.43 -1.78 21.60
C TYR A 224 13.42 -1.29 20.16
N THR A 225 12.71 -1.99 19.26
CA THR A 225 12.56 -1.58 17.86
C THR A 225 11.92 -0.20 17.72
N LEU A 226 10.86 0.08 18.49
CA LEU A 226 10.20 1.40 18.51
C LEU A 226 11.14 2.51 18.99
N LYS A 227 11.94 2.24 20.04
CA LYS A 227 12.96 3.18 20.51
C LYS A 227 13.98 3.51 19.42
N ARG A 228 14.48 2.50 18.69
CA ARG A 228 15.44 2.73 17.58
C ARG A 228 14.81 3.53 16.45
N VAL A 229 13.54 3.27 16.15
CA VAL A 229 12.77 4.03 15.17
C VAL A 229 12.58 5.49 15.59
N ALA A 230 12.28 5.74 16.86
CA ALA A 230 12.19 7.10 17.41
C ALA A 230 13.51 7.87 17.25
N GLU A 231 14.65 7.20 17.49
CA GLU A 231 15.98 7.79 17.29
C GLU A 231 16.29 8.06 15.80
N LEU A 232 15.86 7.18 14.89
CA LEU A 232 15.96 7.37 13.45
C LEU A 232 15.07 8.49 12.94
N ASN A 233 13.93 8.69 13.59
CA ASN A 233 12.96 9.75 13.30
C ASN A 233 12.58 9.87 11.82
N PRO A 234 12.07 8.79 11.17
CA PRO A 234 11.60 8.87 9.78
C PRO A 234 10.37 9.76 9.66
N ASP A 235 10.07 10.21 8.45
CA ASP A 235 8.88 11.04 8.18
C ASP A 235 7.60 10.21 8.29
N ARG A 236 7.66 8.94 7.85
CA ARG A 236 6.55 7.98 7.83
C ARG A 236 6.95 6.62 8.35
N LEU A 237 5.95 5.89 8.83
CA LEU A 237 6.08 4.51 9.29
C LEU A 237 4.92 3.67 8.75
N SER A 238 5.25 2.43 8.35
CA SER A 238 4.27 1.40 8.06
C SER A 238 4.52 0.23 9.01
N VAL A 239 3.57 -0.07 9.91
CA VAL A 239 3.74 -1.12 10.93
C VAL A 239 2.74 -2.24 10.67
N PHE A 240 3.15 -3.21 9.86
CA PHE A 240 2.28 -4.27 9.37
C PHE A 240 2.10 -5.41 10.36
N ASN A 241 0.86 -5.93 10.44
CA ASN A 241 0.59 -7.20 11.12
C ASN A 241 1.08 -8.37 10.27
N TYR A 242 1.94 -9.23 10.83
CA TYR A 242 2.34 -10.47 10.16
C TYR A 242 1.17 -11.45 10.01
N ALA A 243 0.84 -11.78 8.77
CA ALA A 243 -0.11 -12.82 8.44
C ALA A 243 0.63 -14.14 8.11
N HIS A 244 0.48 -15.15 8.97
CA HIS A 244 1.08 -16.47 8.76
C HIS A 244 0.20 -17.34 7.87
N LEU A 245 0.59 -17.49 6.59
CA LEU A 245 -0.16 -18.22 5.55
C LEU A 245 0.76 -19.18 4.79
N PRO A 246 1.32 -20.22 5.47
CA PRO A 246 2.32 -21.14 4.89
C PRO A 246 1.76 -22.03 3.77
N THR A 247 0.44 -22.14 3.66
CA THR A 247 -0.23 -22.82 2.55
C THR A 247 -0.17 -22.01 1.25
N LEU A 248 -0.18 -20.68 1.35
CA LEU A 248 -0.09 -19.77 0.20
C LEU A 248 1.35 -19.38 -0.11
N PHE A 249 2.18 -19.16 0.91
CA PHE A 249 3.55 -18.67 0.78
C PHE A 249 4.55 -19.71 1.27
N ALA A 250 5.19 -20.42 0.34
CA ALA A 250 6.11 -21.51 0.66
C ALA A 250 7.29 -21.07 1.57
N ALA A 251 7.75 -19.82 1.48
CA ALA A 251 8.79 -19.27 2.34
C ALA A 251 8.40 -19.31 3.82
N GLN A 252 7.13 -19.05 4.14
CA GLN A 252 6.62 -19.01 5.50
C GLN A 252 6.61 -20.38 6.21
N ARG A 253 6.75 -21.48 5.47
CA ARG A 253 6.93 -22.85 6.05
C ARG A 253 8.24 -22.97 6.85
N LYS A 254 9.17 -22.02 6.71
CA LYS A 254 10.40 -21.94 7.51
C LYS A 254 10.16 -21.38 8.92
N ILE A 255 9.05 -20.68 9.13
CA ILE A 255 8.64 -20.13 10.42
C ILE A 255 7.79 -21.16 11.15
N LYS A 256 8.16 -21.47 12.40
CA LYS A 256 7.43 -22.45 13.22
C LYS A 256 6.27 -21.76 13.95
N ASP A 257 5.09 -22.33 13.91
CA ASP A 257 3.90 -21.84 14.60
C ASP A 257 4.14 -21.62 16.09
N ALA A 258 4.92 -22.52 16.74
CA ALA A 258 5.26 -22.44 18.16
C ALA A 258 6.16 -21.22 18.54
N ASP A 259 6.78 -20.60 17.55
CA ASP A 259 7.61 -19.40 17.76
C ASP A 259 6.83 -18.11 17.58
N LEU A 260 5.61 -18.18 17.07
CA LEU A 260 4.77 -17.00 16.84
C LEU A 260 4.17 -16.48 18.14
N PRO A 261 4.06 -15.15 18.31
CA PRO A 261 3.37 -14.59 19.46
C PRO A 261 1.89 -14.96 19.47
N SER A 262 1.32 -15.11 20.64
CA SER A 262 -0.11 -15.33 20.82
C SER A 262 -0.93 -14.14 20.32
N ALA A 263 -2.23 -14.33 20.10
CA ALA A 263 -3.11 -13.24 19.72
C ALA A 263 -3.10 -12.07 20.73
N GLN A 264 -3.02 -12.39 22.04
CA GLN A 264 -2.94 -11.38 23.06
C GLN A 264 -1.61 -10.60 22.98
N GLN A 265 -0.47 -11.28 22.87
CA GLN A 265 0.82 -10.63 22.70
C GLN A 265 0.87 -9.73 21.46
N LYS A 266 0.23 -10.13 20.34
CA LYS A 266 0.12 -9.26 19.15
C LYS A 266 -0.68 -7.99 19.43
N LEU A 267 -1.77 -8.08 20.20
CA LEU A 267 -2.54 -6.91 20.62
C LEU A 267 -1.74 -6.01 21.57
N ASP A 268 -0.99 -6.60 22.49
CA ASP A 268 -0.13 -5.85 23.41
C ASP A 268 0.97 -5.11 22.65
N ILE A 269 1.61 -5.75 21.65
CA ILE A 269 2.59 -5.10 20.77
C ILE A 269 1.95 -3.95 19.97
N LEU A 270 0.75 -4.15 19.44
CA LEU A 270 0.04 -3.10 18.67
C LEU A 270 -0.30 -1.91 19.59
N GLN A 271 -0.80 -2.17 20.79
CA GLN A 271 -1.11 -1.12 21.77
C GLN A 271 0.13 -0.30 22.11
N GLU A 272 1.23 -0.98 22.45
CA GLU A 272 2.52 -0.34 22.74
C GLU A 272 3.02 0.47 21.56
N THR A 273 2.87 -0.06 20.34
CA THR A 273 3.25 0.64 19.11
C THR A 273 2.49 1.96 18.96
N ILE A 274 1.17 1.93 19.11
CA ILE A 274 0.33 3.12 19.00
C ILE A 274 0.71 4.14 20.06
N THR A 275 0.84 3.70 21.32
CA THR A 275 1.19 4.57 22.46
C THR A 275 2.54 5.21 22.23
N SER A 276 3.58 4.41 21.97
CA SER A 276 4.95 4.89 21.80
C SER A 276 5.10 5.85 20.62
N LEU A 277 4.49 5.54 19.46
CA LEU A 277 4.59 6.40 18.28
C LEU A 277 3.80 7.70 18.45
N THR A 278 2.63 7.67 19.09
CA THR A 278 1.86 8.91 19.36
C THR A 278 2.54 9.80 20.40
N GLU A 279 3.13 9.21 21.46
CA GLU A 279 3.91 9.94 22.45
C GLU A 279 5.18 10.57 21.85
N THR A 280 5.79 9.95 20.85
CA THR A 280 6.93 10.51 20.11
C THR A 280 6.52 11.48 19.00
N GLY A 281 5.23 11.81 18.91
CA GLY A 281 4.68 12.87 18.08
C GLY A 281 4.22 12.44 16.69
N TYR A 282 4.12 11.13 16.40
CA TYR A 282 3.52 10.67 15.15
C TYR A 282 1.98 10.72 15.20
N GLN A 283 1.37 11.08 14.09
CA GLN A 283 -0.07 10.96 13.86
C GLN A 283 -0.37 9.56 13.27
N PHE A 284 -1.36 8.88 13.84
CA PHE A 284 -1.92 7.67 13.20
C PHE A 284 -2.74 8.08 11.98
N ILE A 285 -2.30 7.67 10.82
CA ILE A 285 -2.98 7.98 9.53
C ILE A 285 -4.14 7.02 9.28
N GLY A 286 -3.95 5.76 9.63
CA GLY A 286 -4.95 4.71 9.47
C GLY A 286 -4.32 3.39 9.09
N MET A 287 -5.06 2.30 9.30
CA MET A 287 -4.60 0.94 9.04
C MET A 287 -3.29 0.64 9.77
N ASP A 288 -2.18 0.66 9.04
CA ASP A 288 -0.85 0.31 9.55
C ASP A 288 0.12 1.53 9.50
N HIS A 289 -0.37 2.75 9.19
CA HIS A 289 0.47 3.88 8.83
C HIS A 289 0.46 4.99 9.87
N PHE A 290 1.65 5.54 10.08
CA PHE A 290 1.89 6.72 10.92
C PHE A 290 2.74 7.72 10.11
N ALA A 291 2.57 9.01 10.39
CA ALA A 291 3.34 10.08 9.78
C ALA A 291 3.62 11.20 10.79
N ARG A 292 4.67 11.97 10.54
CA ARG A 292 4.92 13.21 11.29
C ARG A 292 3.75 14.18 11.06
N PRO A 293 3.40 15.04 12.04
CA PRO A 293 2.26 15.95 11.89
C PRO A 293 2.39 16.98 10.76
N ASP A 294 3.63 17.28 10.36
CA ASP A 294 3.99 18.17 9.27
C ASP A 294 4.18 17.43 7.92
N ASP A 295 4.05 16.11 7.92
CA ASP A 295 4.03 15.32 6.68
C ASP A 295 2.73 15.57 5.89
N GLU A 296 2.83 15.58 4.58
CA GLU A 296 1.71 15.85 3.68
C GLU A 296 0.53 14.89 3.83
N LEU A 297 0.76 13.59 4.20
CA LEU A 297 -0.34 12.64 4.47
C LEU A 297 -1.13 13.05 5.72
N ALA A 298 -0.42 13.51 6.76
CA ALA A 298 -1.05 13.97 7.98
C ALA A 298 -1.83 15.28 7.77
N ILE A 299 -1.28 16.18 6.97
CA ILE A 299 -1.94 17.44 6.57
C ILE A 299 -3.19 17.10 5.75
N ALA A 300 -3.06 16.31 4.68
CA ALA A 300 -4.18 15.92 3.81
C ALA A 300 -5.31 15.22 4.58
N GLN A 301 -4.97 14.39 5.59
CA GLN A 301 -5.99 13.75 6.43
C GLN A 301 -6.76 14.78 7.26
N ARG A 302 -6.07 15.76 7.87
CA ARG A 302 -6.73 16.82 8.64
C ARG A 302 -7.58 17.75 7.78
N GLU A 303 -7.23 17.88 6.50
CA GLU A 303 -7.97 18.66 5.50
C GLU A 303 -9.10 17.86 4.83
N GLY A 304 -9.18 16.54 5.09
CA GLY A 304 -10.21 15.67 4.52
C GLY A 304 -9.96 15.28 3.06
N VAL A 305 -8.74 15.46 2.55
CA VAL A 305 -8.35 15.23 1.15
C VAL A 305 -7.34 14.08 0.98
N LEU A 306 -7.17 13.25 2.00
CA LEU A 306 -6.32 12.06 1.91
C LEU A 306 -6.98 11.00 1.04
N HIS A 307 -6.19 10.33 0.21
CA HIS A 307 -6.63 9.25 -0.66
C HIS A 307 -5.86 7.95 -0.41
N ARG A 308 -6.34 6.86 -1.01
CA ARG A 308 -5.71 5.54 -0.93
C ARG A 308 -5.86 4.82 -2.27
N ASN A 309 -4.80 4.13 -2.68
CA ASN A 309 -4.76 3.27 -3.86
C ASN A 309 -4.05 1.93 -3.55
N PHE A 310 -3.72 1.13 -4.56
CA PHE A 310 -3.03 -0.16 -4.36
C PHE A 310 -1.62 -0.03 -3.76
N GLN A 311 -0.99 1.13 -3.82
CA GLN A 311 0.34 1.40 -3.24
C GLN A 311 0.26 1.83 -1.77
N GLY A 312 -0.87 2.37 -1.31
CA GLY A 312 -1.07 2.88 0.04
C GLY A 312 -1.77 4.23 0.08
N TYR A 313 -1.53 5.01 1.14
CA TYR A 313 -2.05 6.36 1.26
C TYR A 313 -1.28 7.33 0.35
N THR A 314 -2.00 8.28 -0.23
CA THR A 314 -1.47 9.28 -1.17
C THR A 314 -2.24 10.59 -1.07
N THR A 315 -1.58 11.68 -1.41
CA THR A 315 -2.22 12.98 -1.61
C THR A 315 -2.71 13.18 -3.06
N GLN A 316 -2.37 12.27 -3.96
CA GLN A 316 -2.66 12.33 -5.40
C GLN A 316 -4.01 11.68 -5.73
N GLY A 317 -5.11 12.30 -5.29
CA GLY A 317 -6.47 11.73 -5.34
C GLY A 317 -7.07 11.56 -6.72
N ASP A 318 -6.77 12.48 -7.63
CA ASP A 318 -7.37 12.53 -8.97
C ASP A 318 -6.47 11.93 -10.05
N THR A 319 -5.41 11.21 -9.66
CA THR A 319 -4.50 10.54 -10.60
C THR A 319 -5.00 9.15 -10.96
N ASP A 320 -4.80 8.79 -12.22
CA ASP A 320 -4.89 7.39 -12.63
C ASP A 320 -3.57 6.67 -12.35
N LEU A 321 -3.63 5.47 -11.81
CA LEU A 321 -2.46 4.65 -11.50
C LEU A 321 -2.21 3.66 -12.64
N LEU A 322 -1.11 3.82 -13.39
CA LEU A 322 -0.65 2.86 -14.37
C LEU A 322 0.40 1.92 -13.75
N GLY A 323 0.00 0.70 -13.50
CA GLY A 323 0.88 -0.36 -13.00
C GLY A 323 1.55 -1.11 -14.14
N MET A 324 2.87 -1.17 -14.12
CA MET A 324 3.69 -1.80 -15.14
C MET A 324 4.58 -2.89 -14.54
N GLY A 325 4.73 -4.02 -15.25
CA GLY A 325 5.49 -5.20 -14.85
C GLY A 325 4.63 -6.35 -14.37
N VAL A 326 5.29 -7.46 -14.07
CA VAL A 326 4.65 -8.68 -13.61
C VAL A 326 3.80 -8.40 -12.37
N SER A 327 2.57 -8.90 -12.34
CA SER A 327 1.56 -8.73 -11.27
C SER A 327 1.07 -7.31 -10.98
N ALA A 328 1.60 -6.27 -11.60
CA ALA A 328 1.21 -4.88 -11.35
C ALA A 328 -0.28 -4.66 -11.60
N ILE A 329 -0.88 -3.77 -10.80
CA ILE A 329 -2.30 -3.42 -10.90
C ILE A 329 -2.40 -1.95 -11.29
N SER A 330 -3.23 -1.66 -12.29
CA SER A 330 -3.61 -0.32 -12.71
C SER A 330 -4.99 0.05 -12.16
N MET A 331 -5.19 1.34 -11.86
CA MET A 331 -6.49 1.97 -11.52
C MET A 331 -6.70 3.12 -12.49
N ILE A 332 -7.47 2.90 -13.54
CA ILE A 332 -7.70 3.89 -14.59
C ILE A 332 -9.19 4.24 -14.60
N GLY A 333 -9.52 5.45 -14.18
CA GLY A 333 -10.89 5.92 -14.16
C GLY A 333 -11.85 4.99 -13.40
N ASP A 334 -12.67 4.29 -14.16
CA ASP A 334 -13.67 3.34 -13.69
C ASP A 334 -13.30 1.88 -14.00
N CYS A 335 -12.01 1.54 -14.03
CA CYS A 335 -11.57 0.16 -14.12
C CYS A 335 -10.31 -0.14 -13.28
N TYR A 336 -10.16 -1.41 -12.96
CA TYR A 336 -8.93 -1.98 -12.44
C TYR A 336 -8.43 -3.06 -13.40
N ALA A 337 -7.11 -3.10 -13.62
CA ALA A 337 -6.48 -4.02 -14.54
C ALA A 337 -5.22 -4.61 -13.92
N GLN A 338 -5.03 -5.92 -14.00
CA GLN A 338 -3.88 -6.61 -13.44
C GLN A 338 -3.10 -7.34 -14.51
N ASN A 339 -1.79 -7.15 -14.50
CA ASN A 339 -0.85 -7.87 -15.36
C ASN A 339 -0.67 -9.32 -14.92
N GLN A 340 -0.11 -10.16 -15.79
CA GLN A 340 0.25 -11.55 -15.52
C GLN A 340 1.07 -11.68 -14.24
N LYS A 341 0.72 -12.65 -13.39
CA LYS A 341 1.39 -12.87 -12.10
C LYS A 341 2.64 -13.71 -12.18
N GLU A 342 2.70 -14.59 -13.16
CA GLU A 342 3.84 -15.46 -13.39
C GLU A 342 4.77 -14.85 -14.45
N LEU A 343 6.07 -14.77 -14.15
CA LEU A 343 7.04 -14.15 -15.04
C LEU A 343 7.09 -14.82 -16.42
N LYS A 344 6.92 -16.12 -16.48
CA LYS A 344 6.87 -16.87 -17.76
C LYS A 344 5.70 -16.39 -18.65
N HIS A 345 4.52 -16.27 -18.07
CA HIS A 345 3.32 -15.83 -18.80
C HIS A 345 3.42 -14.34 -19.16
N TYR A 346 4.01 -13.54 -18.27
CA TYR A 346 4.30 -12.14 -18.53
C TYR A 346 5.19 -11.97 -19.78
N TYR A 347 6.32 -12.69 -19.86
CA TYR A 347 7.19 -12.64 -21.05
C TYR A 347 6.48 -13.10 -22.29
N GLN A 348 5.82 -14.25 -22.25
CA GLN A 348 5.12 -14.80 -23.43
C GLN A 348 4.07 -13.83 -23.98
N GLN A 349 3.34 -13.16 -23.13
CA GLN A 349 2.30 -12.25 -23.54
C GLN A 349 2.86 -10.92 -24.05
N VAL A 350 3.88 -10.38 -23.37
CA VAL A 350 4.55 -9.14 -23.81
C VAL A 350 5.25 -9.35 -25.14
N ASP A 351 5.98 -10.45 -25.33
CA ASP A 351 6.63 -10.79 -26.60
C ASP A 351 5.62 -10.91 -27.75
N ALA A 352 4.44 -11.46 -27.48
CA ALA A 352 3.42 -11.66 -28.50
C ALA A 352 2.63 -10.39 -28.84
N THR A 353 2.39 -9.49 -27.89
CA THR A 353 1.41 -8.40 -28.02
C THR A 353 1.89 -7.03 -27.52
N GLY A 354 3.02 -6.94 -26.86
CA GLY A 354 3.45 -5.75 -26.11
C GLY A 354 2.62 -5.49 -24.84
N ASN A 355 1.61 -6.32 -24.54
CA ASN A 355 0.63 -6.12 -23.49
C ASN A 355 0.75 -7.24 -22.43
N ALA A 356 0.73 -6.88 -21.16
CA ALA A 356 0.82 -7.83 -20.04
C ALA A 356 -0.51 -8.09 -19.32
N LEU A 357 -1.60 -7.49 -19.75
CA LEU A 357 -2.90 -7.55 -19.09
C LEU A 357 -3.43 -8.98 -19.01
N TRP A 358 -3.77 -9.42 -17.81
CA TRP A 358 -4.33 -10.74 -17.55
C TRP A 358 -5.83 -10.69 -17.21
N ARG A 359 -6.22 -9.84 -16.27
CA ARG A 359 -7.59 -9.75 -15.75
C ARG A 359 -7.88 -8.36 -15.21
N GLY A 360 -9.15 -8.09 -14.93
CA GLY A 360 -9.55 -6.81 -14.35
C GLY A 360 -11.04 -6.76 -14.04
N ILE A 361 -11.52 -5.55 -13.84
CA ILE A 361 -12.94 -5.25 -13.63
C ILE A 361 -13.26 -3.86 -14.16
N ALA A 362 -14.36 -3.73 -14.91
CA ALA A 362 -14.99 -2.44 -15.17
C ALA A 362 -16.00 -2.16 -14.06
N LEU A 363 -15.88 -1.00 -13.42
CA LEU A 363 -16.71 -0.62 -12.29
C LEU A 363 -18.11 -0.18 -12.76
N THR A 364 -19.11 -0.67 -12.09
CA THR A 364 -20.48 -0.15 -12.23
C THR A 364 -20.61 1.22 -11.56
N ARG A 365 -21.70 1.94 -11.83
CA ARG A 365 -22.01 3.19 -11.11
C ARG A 365 -22.08 2.95 -9.59
N ASP A 366 -22.72 1.86 -9.13
CA ASP A 366 -22.79 1.50 -7.71
C ASP A 366 -21.40 1.22 -7.12
N ASP A 367 -20.52 0.53 -7.86
CA ASP A 367 -19.12 0.32 -7.41
C ASP A 367 -18.39 1.64 -7.21
N CYS A 368 -18.53 2.59 -8.14
CA CYS A 368 -17.89 3.89 -8.03
C CYS A 368 -18.42 4.69 -6.81
N ILE A 369 -19.71 4.70 -6.59
CA ILE A 369 -20.36 5.36 -5.42
C ILE A 369 -19.82 4.75 -4.12
N ARG A 370 -19.84 3.43 -3.98
CA ARG A 370 -19.36 2.71 -2.80
C ARG A 370 -17.87 2.86 -2.59
N ARG A 371 -17.09 2.87 -3.67
CA ARG A 371 -15.65 3.16 -3.63
C ARG A 371 -15.38 4.51 -2.98
N ASP A 372 -16.10 5.54 -3.39
CA ASP A 372 -15.91 6.90 -2.88
C ASP A 372 -16.31 7.00 -1.40
N VAL A 373 -17.42 6.36 -0.99
CA VAL A 373 -17.83 6.25 0.42
C VAL A 373 -16.78 5.52 1.28
N ILE A 374 -16.34 4.34 0.85
CA ILE A 374 -15.32 3.55 1.57
C ILE A 374 -13.99 4.33 1.64
N LYS A 375 -13.61 5.01 0.56
CA LYS A 375 -12.39 5.83 0.49
C LYS A 375 -12.46 7.00 1.48
N ALA A 376 -13.57 7.73 1.54
CA ALA A 376 -13.75 8.84 2.49
C ALA A 376 -13.61 8.35 3.94
N LEU A 377 -14.27 7.25 4.30
CA LEU A 377 -14.21 6.67 5.64
C LEU A 377 -12.81 6.17 6.01
N ILE A 378 -12.17 5.39 5.14
CA ILE A 378 -10.87 4.76 5.46
C ILE A 378 -9.70 5.76 5.46
N CYS A 379 -9.81 6.87 4.72
CA CYS A 379 -8.76 7.88 4.61
C CYS A 379 -8.95 9.03 5.60
N ASN A 380 -10.18 9.54 5.71
CA ASN A 380 -10.45 10.80 6.41
C ASN A 380 -11.26 10.60 7.70
N PHE A 381 -11.71 9.37 8.00
CA PHE A 381 -12.55 9.04 9.15
C PHE A 381 -13.85 9.85 9.22
N ARG A 382 -14.26 10.45 8.11
CA ARG A 382 -15.46 11.24 7.98
C ARG A 382 -16.05 11.07 6.58
N LEU A 383 -17.37 11.09 6.51
CA LEU A 383 -18.14 11.09 5.27
C LEU A 383 -19.27 12.11 5.41
N ASP A 384 -19.27 13.14 4.60
CA ASP A 384 -20.37 14.10 4.48
C ASP A 384 -21.33 13.67 3.38
N PHE A 385 -22.64 13.53 3.70
CA PHE A 385 -23.62 13.01 2.75
C PHE A 385 -23.82 13.93 1.56
N SER A 386 -23.80 15.26 1.80
CA SER A 386 -23.95 16.26 0.75
C SER A 386 -22.90 16.19 -0.35
N GLU A 387 -21.68 15.76 -0.03
CA GLU A 387 -20.62 15.57 -1.04
C GLU A 387 -20.96 14.41 -1.97
N VAL A 388 -21.39 13.28 -1.41
CA VAL A 388 -21.80 12.09 -2.19
C VAL A 388 -23.06 12.39 -3.00
N GLU A 389 -24.03 13.07 -2.40
CA GLU A 389 -25.29 13.45 -3.05
C GLU A 389 -25.05 14.37 -4.25
N ALA A 390 -24.19 15.39 -4.07
CA ALA A 390 -23.83 16.32 -5.14
C ALA A 390 -23.05 15.66 -6.28
N GLN A 391 -22.11 14.77 -5.92
CA GLN A 391 -21.27 14.09 -6.92
C GLN A 391 -22.05 13.07 -7.74
N TRP A 392 -22.98 12.36 -7.11
CA TRP A 392 -23.63 11.20 -7.70
C TRP A 392 -25.12 11.37 -8.04
N ASP A 393 -25.70 12.54 -7.77
CA ASP A 393 -27.12 12.83 -7.98
C ASP A 393 -28.02 11.74 -7.35
N LEU A 394 -27.98 11.63 -6.03
CA LEU A 394 -28.73 10.67 -5.23
C LEU A 394 -29.10 11.25 -3.86
N GLN A 395 -30.00 10.58 -3.14
CA GLN A 395 -30.27 10.87 -1.72
C GLN A 395 -29.57 9.79 -0.88
N PHE A 396 -28.59 10.19 -0.05
CA PHE A 396 -27.71 9.25 0.65
C PHE A 396 -28.47 8.27 1.55
N ASN A 397 -29.37 8.79 2.38
CA ASN A 397 -30.13 7.98 3.32
C ASN A 397 -31.03 6.94 2.63
N ASP A 398 -31.58 7.27 1.47
CA ASP A 398 -32.41 6.35 0.69
C ASP A 398 -31.55 5.30 -0.02
N TYR A 399 -30.45 5.73 -0.65
CA TYR A 399 -29.56 4.86 -1.41
C TYR A 399 -28.86 3.83 -0.51
N PHE A 400 -28.38 4.27 0.66
CA PHE A 400 -27.66 3.45 1.63
C PHE A 400 -28.50 2.95 2.81
N ALA A 401 -29.83 2.93 2.70
CA ALA A 401 -30.72 2.55 3.80
C ALA A 401 -30.37 1.18 4.43
N GLU A 402 -30.04 0.18 3.61
CA GLU A 402 -29.65 -1.16 4.10
C GLU A 402 -28.24 -1.17 4.71
N ASP A 403 -27.32 -0.37 4.17
CA ASP A 403 -25.95 -0.23 4.68
C ASP A 403 -25.96 0.46 6.06
N LEU A 404 -26.78 1.47 6.23
CA LEU A 404 -26.97 2.17 7.50
C LEU A 404 -27.56 1.25 8.59
N LYS A 405 -28.43 0.30 8.24
CA LYS A 405 -28.89 -0.74 9.17
C LYS A 405 -27.74 -1.63 9.64
N LEU A 406 -26.80 -1.98 8.75
CA LEU A 406 -25.59 -2.75 9.11
C LEU A 406 -24.63 -1.93 9.99
N LEU A 407 -24.60 -0.61 9.81
CA LEU A 407 -23.78 0.30 10.59
C LEU A 407 -24.34 0.56 12.00
N ALA A 408 -25.64 0.44 12.21
CA ALA A 408 -26.31 0.76 13.47
C ALA A 408 -25.75 0.03 14.72
N PRO A 409 -25.38 -1.29 14.67
CA PRO A 409 -24.72 -1.94 15.79
C PRO A 409 -23.34 -1.33 16.14
N LEU A 410 -22.57 -0.90 15.15
CA LEU A 410 -21.28 -0.27 15.35
C LEU A 410 -21.45 1.12 15.97
N ALA A 411 -22.47 1.87 15.55
CA ALA A 411 -22.81 3.15 16.15
C ALA A 411 -23.26 2.97 17.61
N LYS A 412 -24.07 1.96 17.91
CA LYS A 412 -24.48 1.63 19.29
C LYS A 412 -23.28 1.30 20.20
N ASP A 413 -22.25 0.66 19.66
CA ASP A 413 -21.02 0.33 20.36
C ASP A 413 -20.03 1.52 20.40
N GLY A 414 -20.39 2.67 19.82
CA GLY A 414 -19.60 3.91 19.87
C GLY A 414 -18.40 3.93 18.92
N LEU A 415 -18.41 3.15 17.83
CA LEU A 415 -17.34 3.14 16.83
C LEU A 415 -17.53 4.26 15.79
N VAL A 416 -18.76 4.69 15.56
CA VAL A 416 -19.12 5.78 14.65
C VAL A 416 -20.25 6.60 15.26
N ASP A 417 -20.24 7.89 14.97
CA ASP A 417 -21.36 8.78 15.18
C ASP A 417 -22.07 9.00 13.84
N VAL A 418 -23.37 8.68 13.77
CA VAL A 418 -24.20 8.84 12.58
C VAL A 418 -25.20 9.93 12.82
N THR A 419 -25.14 11.00 12.04
CA THR A 419 -26.07 12.13 12.06
C THR A 419 -26.96 12.11 10.82
N GLU A 420 -27.85 13.10 10.68
CA GLU A 420 -28.68 13.27 9.47
C GLU A 420 -27.86 13.62 8.22
N SER A 421 -26.62 14.12 8.39
CA SER A 421 -25.80 14.68 7.30
C SER A 421 -24.40 14.06 7.17
N ALA A 422 -23.96 13.23 8.13
CA ALA A 422 -22.58 12.73 8.13
C ALA A 422 -22.42 11.43 8.93
N ILE A 423 -21.34 10.71 8.63
CA ILE A 423 -20.78 9.65 9.46
C ILE A 423 -19.40 10.10 9.92
N GLU A 424 -19.15 10.08 11.23
CA GLU A 424 -17.83 10.35 11.83
C GLU A 424 -17.32 9.12 12.56
N VAL A 425 -16.09 8.72 12.26
CA VAL A 425 -15.43 7.60 12.95
C VAL A 425 -14.83 8.09 14.25
N THR A 426 -15.29 7.53 15.37
CA THR A 426 -14.81 7.90 16.70
C THR A 426 -13.36 7.45 16.93
N PRO A 427 -12.65 7.97 17.93
CA PRO A 427 -11.33 7.47 18.34
C PRO A 427 -11.28 5.95 18.55
N LYS A 428 -12.36 5.32 19.06
CA LYS A 428 -12.49 3.85 19.22
C LYS A 428 -12.66 3.13 17.87
N GLY A 429 -13.34 3.76 16.92
CA GLY A 429 -13.62 3.17 15.63
C GLY A 429 -12.42 3.16 14.68
N ARG A 430 -11.42 4.00 14.89
CA ARG A 430 -10.28 4.16 13.95
C ARG A 430 -9.49 2.88 13.72
N LEU A 431 -9.23 2.08 14.75
CA LEU A 431 -8.58 0.78 14.60
C LEU A 431 -9.49 -0.25 13.91
N LEU A 432 -10.78 -0.08 14.02
CA LEU A 432 -11.81 -0.96 13.47
C LEU A 432 -12.42 -0.41 12.18
N ILE A 433 -11.74 0.52 11.51
CA ILE A 433 -12.23 1.19 10.30
C ILE A 433 -12.65 0.21 9.19
N ARG A 434 -11.96 -0.94 9.09
CA ARG A 434 -12.30 -1.98 8.11
C ARG A 434 -13.71 -2.53 8.34
N ASN A 435 -14.12 -2.73 9.60
CA ASN A 435 -15.47 -3.19 9.96
C ASN A 435 -16.53 -2.18 9.56
N ILE A 436 -16.23 -0.89 9.72
CA ILE A 436 -17.12 0.21 9.31
C ILE A 436 -17.27 0.20 7.78
N CYS A 437 -16.15 0.13 7.04
CA CYS A 437 -16.16 0.06 5.58
C CYS A 437 -16.91 -1.19 5.05
N MET A 438 -16.82 -2.32 5.75
CA MET A 438 -17.53 -3.56 5.38
C MET A 438 -19.04 -3.40 5.34
N CYS A 439 -19.62 -2.45 6.09
CA CYS A 439 -21.06 -2.17 6.02
C CYS A 439 -21.49 -1.70 4.62
N PHE A 440 -20.60 -1.03 3.89
CA PHE A 440 -20.84 -0.49 2.54
C PHE A 440 -20.40 -1.42 1.41
N ASP A 441 -19.86 -2.61 1.72
CA ASP A 441 -19.38 -3.58 0.74
C ASP A 441 -20.51 -4.50 0.25
N ALA A 442 -21.03 -4.21 -0.95
CA ALA A 442 -22.09 -5.00 -1.56
C ALA A 442 -21.66 -6.45 -1.91
N TYR A 443 -20.38 -6.67 -2.24
CA TYR A 443 -19.87 -7.99 -2.59
C TYR A 443 -19.78 -8.94 -1.39
N LEU A 444 -19.47 -8.42 -0.20
CA LEU A 444 -19.49 -9.22 1.03
C LEU A 444 -20.89 -9.74 1.37
N ARG A 445 -21.93 -8.95 1.08
CA ARG A 445 -23.33 -9.36 1.30
C ARG A 445 -23.76 -10.50 0.38
N GLN A 446 -23.24 -10.51 -0.86
CA GLN A 446 -23.61 -11.51 -1.87
C GLN A 446 -22.84 -12.81 -1.71
N LYS A 447 -21.69 -12.79 -1.08
CA LYS A 447 -20.77 -13.93 -1.02
C LYS A 447 -20.28 -14.11 0.42
N ALA A 448 -20.59 -15.24 1.05
CA ALA A 448 -20.05 -15.61 2.39
C ALA A 448 -18.53 -15.91 2.32
N ARG A 449 -17.70 -14.93 1.93
CA ARG A 449 -16.26 -15.09 1.64
C ARG A 449 -15.31 -14.48 2.68
N LEU A 450 -15.78 -14.19 3.90
CA LEU A 450 -14.96 -13.58 4.95
C LEU A 450 -13.66 -14.35 5.25
N GLN A 451 -13.67 -15.68 5.09
CA GLN A 451 -12.51 -16.53 5.36
C GLN A 451 -11.32 -16.32 4.40
N GLN A 452 -11.49 -15.56 3.30
CA GLN A 452 -10.43 -15.29 2.31
C GLN A 452 -9.58 -14.07 2.66
N PHE A 453 -9.93 -13.33 3.70
CA PHE A 453 -9.24 -12.11 4.13
C PHE A 453 -8.46 -12.33 5.43
N SER A 454 -7.45 -11.47 5.65
CA SER A 454 -6.77 -11.36 6.96
C SER A 454 -7.74 -10.84 8.03
N ARG A 455 -7.43 -11.12 9.30
CA ARG A 455 -8.13 -10.46 10.41
C ARG A 455 -7.96 -8.95 10.35
N VAL A 456 -8.92 -8.24 10.96
CA VAL A 456 -8.91 -6.76 10.96
C VAL A 456 -7.75 -6.23 11.79
N ILE A 457 -7.45 -6.87 12.91
CA ILE A 457 -6.33 -6.57 13.81
C ILE A 457 -5.51 -7.82 14.07
#